data_6783e256995686d41a73f470daad1d96
#
_entry.id   6783e256995686d41a73f470daad1d96
#
_cell.length_a   1.000
_cell.length_b   1.000
_cell.length_c   1.000
_cell.angle_alpha   90.00
_cell.angle_beta   90.00
_cell.angle_gamma   90.00
#
_symmetry.space_group_name_H-M   'P 1'
#
loop_
_entity.id
_entity.type
_entity.pdbx_description
1 polymer ?
#
loop_
_entity_poly.entity_id
_entity_poly.type
_entity_poly.pdbx_seq_one_letter_code
_entity_poly.pdbx_strand_id
1 'polypeptide(L)'
;AEKASREAGTSTTWTEPNTAFEERMHAAIDTVLGGGELTELVDDFVAAVAQAGWSNGLAAKLLQLTGPGVPDIYQGSELWE
;
A
#
# COMPACT_ATOMS: atom_id res chain seq x y z
N ALA A 1 3.47 6.58 0.78
CA ALA A 1 3.59 7.08 -0.60
C ALA A 1 4.94 7.77 -0.83
N GLU A 2 5.31 8.82 -0.08
CA GLU A 2 6.53 9.61 -0.26
C GLU A 2 7.81 8.77 -0.26
N LYS A 3 8.02 7.94 0.77
CA LYS A 3 9.17 7.03 0.83
C LYS A 3 9.30 6.17 -0.42
N ALA A 4 8.23 5.52 -0.83
CA ALA A 4 8.22 4.64 -2.01
C ALA A 4 8.55 5.41 -3.30
N SER A 5 8.02 6.62 -3.46
CA SER A 5 8.31 7.47 -4.63
C SER A 5 9.78 7.93 -4.67
N ARG A 6 10.35 8.29 -3.52
CA ARG A 6 11.77 8.69 -3.43
C ARG A 6 12.72 7.52 -3.63
N GLU A 7 12.38 6.33 -3.14
CA GLU A 7 13.17 5.11 -3.36
C GLU A 7 13.09 4.62 -4.82
N ALA A 8 11.97 4.80 -5.49
CA ALA A 8 11.83 4.52 -6.92
C ALA A 8 12.71 5.43 -7.79
N GLY A 9 13.00 6.66 -7.34
CA GLY A 9 13.96 7.56 -7.97
C GLY A 9 13.56 8.09 -9.36
N THR A 10 12.28 7.98 -9.74
CA THR A 10 11.82 8.34 -11.09
C THR A 10 11.36 9.80 -11.16
N SER A 11 10.53 10.24 -10.23
CA SER A 11 9.91 11.56 -10.24
C SER A 11 10.38 12.47 -9.11
N THR A 12 10.90 11.88 -8.05
CA THR A 12 11.46 12.53 -6.86
C THR A 12 12.52 11.60 -6.26
N THR A 13 13.51 12.15 -5.55
CA THR A 13 14.57 11.37 -4.90
C THR A 13 14.82 11.90 -3.50
N TRP A 14 15.62 11.19 -2.70
CA TRP A 14 16.03 11.63 -1.37
C TRP A 14 16.98 12.84 -1.44
N THR A 15 17.82 12.91 -2.47
CA THR A 15 18.82 13.96 -2.65
C THR A 15 18.30 15.18 -3.39
N GLU A 16 17.29 14.97 -4.26
CA GLU A 16 16.65 16.02 -5.06
C GLU A 16 15.12 15.85 -4.99
N PRO A 17 14.47 16.24 -3.88
CA PRO A 17 13.02 16.13 -3.75
C PRO A 17 12.29 17.03 -4.74
N ASN A 18 11.36 16.47 -5.49
CA ASN A 18 10.46 17.21 -6.34
C ASN A 18 9.18 17.58 -5.59
N THR A 19 9.20 18.72 -4.92
CA THR A 19 8.11 19.19 -4.06
C THR A 19 6.79 19.28 -4.81
N ALA A 20 6.80 19.78 -6.04
CA ALA A 20 5.59 19.90 -6.84
C ALA A 20 4.97 18.55 -7.23
N PHE A 21 5.79 17.51 -7.40
CA PHE A 21 5.30 16.16 -7.60
C PHE A 21 4.72 15.58 -6.29
N GLU A 22 5.44 15.74 -5.18
CA GLU A 22 5.03 15.23 -3.87
C GLU A 22 3.72 15.87 -3.38
N GLU A 23 3.56 17.19 -3.57
CA GLU A 23 2.32 17.90 -3.26
C GLU A 23 1.12 17.37 -4.08
N ARG A 24 1.31 17.14 -5.39
CA ARG A 24 0.25 16.57 -6.23
C ARG A 24 -0.08 15.13 -5.83
N MET A 25 0.91 14.35 -5.46
CA MET A 25 0.71 12.98 -4.97
C MET A 25 -0.08 12.98 -3.66
N HIS A 26 0.25 13.85 -2.71
CA HIS A 26 -0.49 13.99 -1.45
C HIS A 26 -1.93 14.45 -1.71
N ALA A 27 -2.12 15.46 -2.55
CA ALA A 27 -3.46 15.94 -2.92
C ALA A 27 -4.33 14.84 -3.57
N ALA A 28 -3.74 13.98 -4.38
CA ALA A 28 -4.45 12.83 -4.96
C ALA A 28 -4.86 11.81 -3.89
N ILE A 29 -3.98 11.52 -2.92
CA ILE A 29 -4.28 10.64 -1.79
C ILE A 29 -5.40 11.23 -0.93
N ASP A 30 -5.31 12.51 -0.60
CA ASP A 30 -6.32 13.22 0.19
C ASP A 30 -7.68 13.21 -0.53
N THR A 31 -7.69 13.31 -1.86
CA THR A 31 -8.92 13.21 -2.66
C THR A 31 -9.55 11.82 -2.55
N VAL A 32 -8.73 10.76 -2.61
CA VAL A 32 -9.22 9.36 -2.50
C VAL A 32 -9.75 9.06 -1.11
N LEU A 33 -9.09 9.59 -0.07
CA LEU A 33 -9.43 9.31 1.34
C LEU A 33 -10.37 10.35 1.96
N GLY A 34 -10.71 11.40 1.24
CA GLY A 34 -11.42 12.58 1.76
C GLY A 34 -12.94 12.43 1.93
N GLY A 35 -13.52 11.26 1.63
CA GLY A 35 -14.95 10.99 1.88
C GLY A 35 -15.88 11.45 0.74
N GLY A 36 -15.43 11.45 -0.51
CA GLY A 36 -16.25 11.72 -1.69
C GLY A 36 -16.62 10.46 -2.47
N GLU A 37 -17.23 10.64 -3.64
CA GLU A 37 -17.65 9.56 -4.55
C GLU A 37 -16.52 8.57 -4.87
N LEU A 38 -15.29 9.05 -5.00
CA LEU A 38 -14.13 8.18 -5.24
C LEU A 38 -13.80 7.32 -4.02
N THR A 39 -13.95 7.84 -2.80
CA THR A 39 -13.77 7.07 -1.57
C THR A 39 -14.82 5.96 -1.47
N GLU A 40 -16.08 6.26 -1.75
CA GLU A 40 -17.17 5.27 -1.75
C GLU A 40 -16.90 4.15 -2.76
N LEU A 41 -16.43 4.48 -3.97
CA LEU A 41 -16.07 3.50 -4.99
C LEU A 41 -14.93 2.58 -4.52
N VAL A 42 -13.92 3.14 -3.86
CA VAL A 42 -12.79 2.37 -3.29
C VAL A 42 -13.29 1.47 -2.15
N ASP A 43 -14.13 1.97 -1.26
CA ASP A 43 -14.69 1.21 -0.14
C ASP A 43 -15.53 0.04 -0.63
N ASP A 44 -16.38 0.24 -1.63
CA ASP A 44 -17.17 -0.82 -2.25
C ASP A 44 -16.29 -1.90 -2.88
N PHE A 45 -15.23 -1.48 -3.59
CA PHE A 45 -14.27 -2.42 -4.14
C PHE A 45 -13.53 -3.20 -3.05
N VAL A 46 -13.05 -2.53 -2.01
CA VAL A 46 -12.36 -3.17 -0.88
C VAL A 46 -13.30 -4.17 -0.19
N ALA A 47 -14.55 -3.80 0.06
CA ALA A 47 -15.54 -4.70 0.66
C ALA A 47 -15.73 -5.97 -0.18
N ALA A 48 -15.74 -5.85 -1.51
CA ALA A 48 -15.90 -6.99 -2.41
C ALA A 48 -14.70 -7.95 -2.40
N VAL A 49 -13.47 -7.47 -2.16
CA VAL A 49 -12.25 -8.29 -2.22
C VAL A 49 -11.66 -8.65 -0.86
N ALA A 50 -12.11 -8.02 0.23
CA ALA A 50 -11.52 -8.13 1.56
C ALA A 50 -11.41 -9.58 2.06
N GLN A 51 -12.46 -10.37 1.92
CA GLN A 51 -12.47 -11.76 2.37
C GLN A 51 -11.42 -12.62 1.65
N ALA A 52 -11.32 -12.45 0.32
CA ALA A 52 -10.28 -13.13 -0.46
C ALA A 52 -8.87 -12.63 -0.08
N GLY A 53 -8.74 -11.33 0.18
CA GLY A 53 -7.49 -10.70 0.64
C GLY A 53 -7.03 -11.28 1.98
N TRP A 54 -7.91 -11.42 2.97
CA TRP A 54 -7.60 -12.04 4.26
C TRP A 54 -7.16 -13.49 4.11
N SER A 55 -7.89 -14.26 3.31
CA SER A 55 -7.57 -15.66 3.04
C SER A 55 -6.18 -15.80 2.40
N ASN A 56 -5.89 -14.97 1.40
CA ASN A 56 -4.61 -14.95 0.73
C ASN A 56 -3.47 -14.48 1.66
N GLY A 57 -3.72 -13.48 2.50
CA GLY A 57 -2.74 -13.00 3.49
C GLY A 57 -2.35 -14.09 4.49
N LEU A 58 -3.34 -14.81 5.04
CA LEU A 58 -3.11 -15.94 5.95
C LEU A 58 -2.38 -17.09 5.24
N ALA A 59 -2.77 -17.43 4.02
CA ALA A 59 -2.11 -18.49 3.25
C ALA A 59 -0.64 -18.11 2.94
N ALA A 60 -0.39 -16.88 2.53
CA ALA A 60 0.96 -16.37 2.27
C ALA A 60 1.82 -16.41 3.55
N LYS A 61 1.27 -16.01 4.70
CA LYS A 61 1.97 -16.07 5.98
C LYS A 61 2.26 -17.52 6.39
N LEU A 62 1.31 -18.41 6.22
CA LEU A 62 1.53 -19.85 6.50
C LEU A 62 2.66 -20.42 5.65
N LEU A 63 2.66 -20.17 4.35
CA LEU A 63 3.71 -20.61 3.43
C LEU A 63 5.07 -20.00 3.80
N GLN A 64 5.10 -18.72 4.18
CA GLN A 64 6.31 -18.04 4.62
C GLN A 64 6.92 -18.70 5.87
N LEU A 65 6.10 -19.13 6.81
CA LEU A 65 6.54 -19.73 8.08
C LEU A 65 6.87 -21.21 7.97
N THR A 66 6.32 -21.93 7.00
CA THR A 66 6.44 -23.39 6.87
C THR A 66 7.18 -23.85 5.62
N GLY A 67 7.36 -22.99 4.65
CA GLY A 67 8.08 -23.30 3.40
C GLY A 67 9.58 -23.50 3.62
N PRO A 68 10.26 -24.19 2.69
CA PRO A 68 11.71 -24.37 2.77
C PRO A 68 12.43 -23.02 2.54
N GLY A 69 13.56 -22.84 3.23
CA GLY A 69 14.38 -21.65 3.13
C GLY A 69 14.31 -20.77 4.37
N VAL A 70 14.86 -19.57 4.27
CA VAL A 70 14.87 -18.56 5.35
C VAL A 70 14.06 -17.35 4.87
N PRO A 71 12.79 -17.23 5.25
CA PRO A 71 11.95 -16.12 4.82
C PRO A 71 12.36 -14.81 5.48
N ASP A 72 12.23 -13.72 4.75
CA ASP A 72 12.26 -12.38 5.32
C ASP A 72 10.87 -12.05 5.90
N ILE A 73 10.81 -11.93 7.24
CA ILE A 73 9.56 -11.65 7.96
C ILE A 73 9.55 -10.16 8.30
N TYR A 74 8.82 -9.40 7.50
CA TYR A 74 8.66 -7.97 7.67
C TYR A 74 7.33 -7.66 8.36
N GLN A 75 7.36 -6.75 9.34
CA GLN A 75 6.17 -6.36 10.10
C GLN A 75 5.35 -5.29 9.37
N GLY A 76 4.07 -5.18 9.70
CA GLY A 76 3.16 -4.14 9.20
C GLY A 76 2.38 -4.51 7.94
N SER A 77 2.47 -5.77 7.48
CA SER A 77 1.72 -6.27 6.32
C SER A 77 0.77 -7.43 6.63
N GLU A 78 0.74 -7.85 7.89
CA GLU A 78 -0.03 -9.01 8.35
C GLU A 78 -1.46 -8.68 8.75
N LEU A 79 -1.75 -7.42 9.00
CA LEU A 79 -3.08 -6.93 9.37
C LEU A 79 -3.60 -5.95 8.32
N TRP A 80 -4.91 -5.86 8.24
CA TRP A 80 -5.64 -4.87 7.45
C TRP A 80 -6.04 -3.73 8.39
N GLU A 81 -5.17 -2.74 8.47
CA GLU A 81 -5.38 -1.51 9.22
C GLU A 81 -5.55 -0.32 8.29
#